data_2b91d81188c98f81741cadb6d8a79875
#
_entry.id   2b91d81188c98f81741cadb6d8a79875
#
_cell.length_a   1.000
_cell.length_b   1.000
_cell.length_c   1.000
_cell.angle_alpha   90.00
_cell.angle_beta   90.00
_cell.angle_gamma   90.00
#
_symmetry.space_group_name_H-M   'P 1'
#
loop_
_entity.id
_entity.type
_entity.pdbx_description
1 polymer ?
#
loop_
_entity_poly.entity_id
_entity_poly.type
_entity_poly.pdbx_seq_one_letter_code
_entity_poly.pdbx_strand_id
1 'polypeptide(L)'
;MMKTVEMAEAIMEAKFAKGASWAEISKAAGMSEIFVVSACLGQNTLPAEAAAKVVKYLDLGNRAKDVEIALQRPPKKAQEAETVSKDPLIYRFHEITYVYGDSIKEMIHEKFGDGIMSAIDFDLSVDRVPDPKGDRVKVTMSGKFLPYKQW
;
A
#
# COMPACT_ATOMS: atom_id res chain seq x y z
N MET A 1 12.94 6.72 -20.78
CA MET A 1 12.54 6.92 -19.36
C MET A 1 11.50 5.85 -19.04
N MET A 2 11.78 4.97 -18.09
CA MET A 2 10.91 3.83 -17.72
C MET A 2 9.55 4.34 -17.18
N LYS A 3 8.46 3.78 -17.67
CA LYS A 3 7.09 4.06 -17.19
C LYS A 3 6.82 3.31 -15.89
N THR A 4 5.86 3.77 -15.10
CA THR A 4 5.47 3.12 -13.84
C THR A 4 5.02 1.67 -14.03
N VAL A 5 4.28 1.39 -15.09
CA VAL A 5 3.84 0.01 -15.43
C VAL A 5 5.04 -0.88 -15.75
N GLU A 6 5.97 -0.40 -16.57
CA GLU A 6 7.20 -1.14 -16.92
C GLU A 6 8.08 -1.43 -15.69
N MET A 7 8.13 -0.49 -14.75
CA MET A 7 8.81 -0.66 -13.47
C MET A 7 8.16 -1.77 -12.63
N ALA A 8 6.84 -1.72 -12.48
CA ALA A 8 6.11 -2.74 -11.71
C ALA A 8 6.27 -4.13 -12.32
N GLU A 9 6.16 -4.26 -13.64
CA GLU A 9 6.39 -5.52 -14.36
C GLU A 9 7.81 -6.05 -14.13
N ALA A 10 8.82 -5.19 -14.26
CA ALA A 10 10.22 -5.57 -14.03
C ALA A 10 10.47 -6.09 -12.60
N ILE A 11 9.88 -5.44 -11.61
CA ILE A 11 9.95 -5.84 -10.20
C ILE A 11 9.24 -7.19 -9.98
N MET A 12 8.04 -7.36 -10.55
CA MET A 12 7.28 -8.60 -10.42
C MET A 12 8.00 -9.79 -11.07
N GLU A 13 8.55 -9.61 -12.27
CA GLU A 13 9.35 -10.63 -12.95
C GLU A 13 10.55 -11.06 -12.09
N ALA A 14 11.32 -10.10 -11.58
CA ALA A 14 12.49 -10.38 -10.73
C ALA A 14 12.10 -11.04 -9.40
N LYS A 15 11.01 -10.60 -8.79
CA LYS A 15 10.44 -11.21 -7.57
C LYS A 15 10.10 -12.69 -7.81
N PHE A 16 9.38 -12.99 -8.89
CA PHE A 16 9.03 -14.37 -9.23
C PHE A 16 10.26 -15.22 -9.59
N ALA A 17 11.18 -14.71 -10.40
CA ALA A 17 12.40 -15.40 -10.77
C ALA A 17 13.25 -15.76 -9.55
N LYS A 18 13.30 -14.88 -8.54
CA LYS A 18 14.03 -15.09 -7.29
C LYS A 18 13.26 -15.94 -6.27
N GLY A 19 11.96 -16.14 -6.44
CA GLY A 19 11.08 -16.75 -5.43
C GLY A 19 10.97 -15.92 -4.15
N ALA A 20 11.17 -14.59 -4.25
CA ALA A 20 11.17 -13.70 -3.11
C ALA A 20 9.75 -13.39 -2.63
N SER A 21 9.58 -13.28 -1.31
CA SER A 21 8.36 -12.75 -0.68
C SER A 21 8.41 -11.23 -0.55
N TRP A 22 7.25 -10.60 -0.41
CA TRP A 22 7.18 -9.16 -0.11
C TRP A 22 7.79 -8.82 1.25
N ALA A 23 7.65 -9.70 2.22
CA ALA A 23 8.27 -9.54 3.54
C ALA A 23 9.80 -9.46 3.47
N GLU A 24 10.44 -10.29 2.63
CA GLU A 24 11.89 -10.24 2.42
C GLU A 24 12.33 -8.96 1.70
N ILE A 25 11.59 -8.55 0.67
CA ILE A 25 11.87 -7.32 -0.07
C ILE A 25 11.75 -6.10 0.85
N SER A 26 10.70 -6.06 1.67
CA SER A 26 10.45 -4.96 2.61
C SER A 26 11.49 -4.90 3.72
N LYS A 27 11.90 -6.07 4.23
CA LYS A 27 12.99 -6.20 5.19
C LYS A 27 14.31 -5.66 4.60
N ALA A 28 14.61 -5.98 3.35
CA ALA A 28 15.78 -5.45 2.65
C ALA A 28 15.72 -3.92 2.49
N ALA A 29 14.55 -3.38 2.17
CA ALA A 29 14.31 -1.94 2.06
C ALA A 29 14.38 -1.22 3.42
N GLY A 30 14.10 -1.93 4.52
CA GLY A 30 14.03 -1.35 5.87
C GLY A 30 12.78 -0.50 6.10
N MET A 31 11.66 -0.86 5.46
CA MET A 31 10.40 -0.12 5.51
C MET A 31 9.20 -1.06 5.68
N SER A 32 8.04 -0.47 6.01
CA SER A 32 6.77 -1.19 6.13
C SER A 32 6.45 -2.00 4.86
N GLU A 33 6.01 -3.25 5.03
CA GLU A 33 5.72 -4.15 3.92
C GLU A 33 4.69 -3.56 2.95
N ILE A 34 3.55 -3.12 3.47
CA ILE A 34 2.48 -2.56 2.63
C ILE A 34 2.95 -1.31 1.86
N PHE A 35 3.81 -0.48 2.47
CA PHE A 35 4.32 0.72 1.81
C PHE A 35 5.29 0.38 0.67
N VAL A 36 6.20 -0.59 0.89
CA VAL A 36 7.12 -1.08 -0.16
C VAL A 36 6.35 -1.73 -1.30
N VAL A 37 5.37 -2.58 -1.00
CA VAL A 37 4.48 -3.19 -2.01
C VAL A 37 3.78 -2.11 -2.83
N SER A 38 3.18 -1.13 -2.16
CA SER A 38 2.49 -0.02 -2.81
C SER A 38 3.40 0.79 -3.74
N ALA A 39 4.64 1.05 -3.35
CA ALA A 39 5.63 1.73 -4.19
C ALA A 39 6.07 0.87 -5.38
N CYS A 40 6.32 -0.43 -5.17
CA CYS A 40 6.68 -1.37 -6.21
C CYS A 40 5.56 -1.56 -7.26
N LEU A 41 4.31 -1.42 -6.84
CA LEU A 41 3.13 -1.42 -7.72
C LEU A 41 2.82 -0.04 -8.33
N GLY A 42 3.66 0.97 -8.05
CA GLY A 42 3.56 2.29 -8.68
C GLY A 42 2.56 3.25 -8.06
N GLN A 43 2.13 3.02 -6.82
CA GLN A 43 1.16 3.88 -6.11
C GLN A 43 1.83 4.88 -5.16
N ASN A 44 3.07 4.63 -4.75
CA ASN A 44 3.87 5.48 -3.88
C ASN A 44 5.31 5.59 -4.36
N THR A 45 6.15 6.34 -3.64
CA THR A 45 7.58 6.48 -3.90
C THR A 45 8.41 5.92 -2.76
N LEU A 46 9.61 5.45 -3.07
CA LEU A 46 10.60 5.11 -2.04
C LEU A 46 11.68 6.20 -1.93
N PRO A 47 12.21 6.42 -0.73
CA PRO A 47 13.47 7.16 -0.58
C PRO A 47 14.60 6.50 -1.38
N ALA A 48 15.57 7.28 -1.84
CA ALA A 48 16.67 6.79 -2.68
C ALA A 48 17.39 5.56 -2.10
N GLU A 49 17.67 5.59 -0.79
CA GLU A 49 18.33 4.48 -0.11
C GLU A 49 17.48 3.19 -0.13
N ALA A 50 16.18 3.29 0.11
CA ALA A 50 15.28 2.14 0.08
C ALA A 50 15.10 1.60 -1.35
N ALA A 51 14.98 2.48 -2.35
CA ALA A 51 14.91 2.10 -3.75
C ALA A 51 16.16 1.33 -4.19
N ALA A 52 17.35 1.79 -3.84
CA ALA A 52 18.62 1.12 -4.12
C ALA A 52 18.70 -0.26 -3.46
N LYS A 53 18.22 -0.41 -2.22
CA LYS A 53 18.18 -1.69 -1.52
C LYS A 53 17.22 -2.69 -2.16
N VAL A 54 16.04 -2.25 -2.60
CA VAL A 54 15.07 -3.10 -3.33
C VAL A 54 15.67 -3.61 -4.64
N VAL A 55 16.24 -2.71 -5.43
CA VAL A 55 16.87 -3.04 -6.72
C VAL A 55 18.03 -4.03 -6.55
N LYS A 56 18.90 -3.80 -5.56
CA LYS A 56 20.01 -4.68 -5.22
C LYS A 56 19.53 -6.07 -4.77
N TYR A 57 18.49 -6.10 -3.91
CA TYR A 57 17.94 -7.35 -3.41
C TYR A 57 17.34 -8.21 -4.53
N LEU A 58 16.62 -7.57 -5.47
CA LEU A 58 15.97 -8.25 -6.60
C LEU A 58 16.90 -8.63 -7.75
N ASP A 59 18.14 -8.11 -7.77
CA ASP A 59 19.13 -8.35 -8.83
C ASP A 59 18.60 -8.05 -10.25
N LEU A 60 18.14 -6.82 -10.45
CA LEU A 60 17.46 -6.39 -11.69
C LEU A 60 18.40 -6.22 -12.92
N GLY A 61 19.69 -6.54 -12.78
CA GLY A 61 20.64 -6.51 -13.88
C GLY A 61 20.72 -5.14 -14.57
N ASN A 62 20.58 -5.13 -15.90
CA ASN A 62 20.64 -3.91 -16.71
C ASN A 62 19.46 -2.95 -16.49
N ARG A 63 18.34 -3.41 -15.90
CA ARG A 63 17.16 -2.57 -15.57
C ARG A 63 17.30 -1.88 -14.22
N ALA A 64 18.31 -2.22 -13.41
CA ALA A 64 18.48 -1.76 -12.03
C ALA A 64 18.40 -0.25 -11.89
N LYS A 65 19.16 0.50 -12.68
CA LYS A 65 19.20 1.96 -12.62
C LYS A 65 17.88 2.62 -13.01
N ASP A 66 17.21 2.11 -14.03
CA ASP A 66 15.95 2.65 -14.50
C ASP A 66 14.81 2.40 -13.49
N VAL A 67 14.78 1.22 -12.87
CA VAL A 67 13.84 0.87 -11.82
C VAL A 67 14.07 1.72 -10.56
N GLU A 68 15.35 1.90 -10.15
CA GLU A 68 15.70 2.72 -9.00
C GLU A 68 15.21 4.17 -9.15
N ILE A 69 15.42 4.76 -10.34
CA ILE A 69 14.95 6.12 -10.65
C ILE A 69 13.42 6.15 -10.68
N ALA A 70 12.77 5.13 -11.24
CA ALA A 70 11.31 5.08 -11.34
C ALA A 70 10.64 4.96 -9.96
N LEU A 71 11.21 4.18 -9.03
CA LEU A 71 10.73 4.04 -7.65
C LEU A 71 10.74 5.35 -6.85
N GLN A 72 11.58 6.31 -7.22
CA GLN A 72 11.71 7.59 -6.54
C GLN A 72 10.81 8.69 -7.11
N ARG A 73 10.18 8.46 -8.26
CA ARG A 73 9.33 9.47 -8.90
C ARG A 73 7.91 9.43 -8.36
N PRO A 74 7.31 10.58 -8.01
CA PRO A 74 5.91 10.67 -7.64
C PRO A 74 5.02 10.06 -8.74
N PRO A 75 4.13 9.11 -8.40
CA PRO A 75 3.24 8.52 -9.38
C PRO A 75 2.21 9.53 -9.86
N LYS A 76 1.89 9.49 -11.15
CA LYS A 76 0.71 10.17 -11.65
C LYS A 76 -0.51 9.34 -11.27
N LYS A 77 -1.22 9.77 -10.25
CA LYS A 77 -2.53 9.19 -9.90
C LYS A 77 -3.55 9.72 -10.89
N ALA A 78 -3.74 9.02 -12.01
CA ALA A 78 -4.83 9.33 -12.92
C ALA A 78 -6.14 9.02 -12.20
N GLN A 79 -6.97 10.02 -11.98
CA GLN A 79 -8.36 9.82 -11.62
C GLN A 79 -9.08 9.36 -12.89
N GLU A 80 -9.09 8.06 -13.15
CA GLU A 80 -10.12 7.49 -14.00
C GLU A 80 -11.42 7.53 -13.20
N ALA A 81 -12.50 7.90 -13.89
CA ALA A 81 -13.83 8.07 -13.31
C ALA A 81 -14.20 6.94 -12.34
N GLU A 82 -14.95 7.26 -11.31
CA GLU A 82 -15.47 6.43 -10.22
C GLU A 82 -15.89 5.01 -10.67
N THR A 83 -14.90 4.15 -10.87
CA THR A 83 -15.14 2.75 -11.17
C THR A 83 -14.90 1.96 -9.90
N VAL A 84 -15.97 1.50 -9.28
CA VAL A 84 -15.88 0.51 -8.20
C VAL A 84 -15.13 -0.69 -8.76
N SER A 85 -14.06 -1.11 -8.10
CA SER A 85 -13.24 -2.23 -8.55
C SER A 85 -14.09 -3.48 -8.74
N LYS A 86 -13.90 -4.17 -9.88
CA LYS A 86 -14.53 -5.47 -10.16
C LYS A 86 -13.74 -6.64 -9.56
N ASP A 87 -12.54 -6.39 -9.04
CA ASP A 87 -11.77 -7.39 -8.31
C ASP A 87 -12.53 -7.80 -7.05
N PRO A 88 -12.84 -9.12 -6.84
CA PRO A 88 -13.65 -9.56 -5.72
C PRO A 88 -13.04 -9.26 -4.35
N LEU A 89 -11.71 -9.25 -4.23
CA LEU A 89 -11.03 -8.94 -2.97
C LEU A 89 -11.09 -7.45 -2.66
N ILE A 90 -10.79 -6.59 -3.64
CA ILE A 90 -10.87 -5.13 -3.49
C ILE A 90 -12.31 -4.71 -3.24
N TYR A 91 -13.26 -5.33 -3.92
CA TYR A 91 -14.69 -5.07 -3.73
C TYR A 91 -15.15 -5.33 -2.29
N ARG A 92 -14.57 -6.31 -1.57
CA ARG A 92 -14.89 -6.55 -0.15
C ARG A 92 -14.62 -5.32 0.71
N PHE A 93 -13.55 -4.57 0.45
CA PHE A 93 -13.25 -3.34 1.19
C PHE A 93 -14.27 -2.23 0.89
N HIS A 94 -14.70 -2.09 -0.37
CA HIS A 94 -15.80 -1.18 -0.73
C HIS A 94 -17.11 -1.57 -0.02
N GLU A 95 -17.45 -2.86 -0.03
CA GLU A 95 -18.64 -3.39 0.62
C GLU A 95 -18.62 -3.17 2.13
N ILE A 96 -17.48 -3.40 2.80
CA ILE A 96 -17.31 -3.14 4.23
C ILE A 96 -17.58 -1.66 4.55
N THR A 97 -17.00 -0.74 3.79
CA THR A 97 -17.24 0.70 3.97
C THR A 97 -18.67 1.09 3.63
N TYR A 98 -19.26 0.51 2.63
CA TYR A 98 -20.64 0.77 2.25
C TYR A 98 -21.64 0.32 3.33
N VAL A 99 -21.43 -0.88 3.89
CA VAL A 99 -22.33 -1.47 4.90
C VAL A 99 -22.10 -0.88 6.30
N TYR A 100 -20.84 -0.68 6.69
CA TYR A 100 -20.47 -0.31 8.05
C TYR A 100 -19.97 1.13 8.19
N GLY A 101 -19.85 1.88 7.09
CA GLY A 101 -19.26 3.22 7.10
C GLY A 101 -19.93 4.18 8.07
N ASP A 102 -21.27 4.23 8.08
CA ASP A 102 -22.02 5.10 8.99
C ASP A 102 -21.83 4.68 10.45
N SER A 103 -21.79 3.37 10.73
CA SER A 103 -21.54 2.85 12.08
C SER A 103 -20.13 3.18 12.57
N ILE A 104 -19.14 3.06 11.70
CA ILE A 104 -17.74 3.42 12.00
C ILE A 104 -17.65 4.92 12.28
N LYS A 105 -18.28 5.74 11.44
CA LYS A 105 -18.32 7.20 11.60
C LYS A 105 -18.95 7.59 12.95
N GLU A 106 -20.09 7.03 13.29
CA GLU A 106 -20.79 7.32 14.55
C GLU A 106 -19.92 7.00 15.75
N MET A 107 -19.27 5.83 15.75
CA MET A 107 -18.37 5.44 16.84
C MET A 107 -17.12 6.33 16.94
N ILE A 108 -16.61 6.82 15.81
CA ILE A 108 -15.49 7.77 15.80
C ILE A 108 -15.95 9.10 16.41
N HIS A 109 -17.11 9.61 16.00
CA HIS A 109 -17.63 10.89 16.50
C HIS A 109 -17.98 10.82 17.99
N GLU A 110 -18.49 9.69 18.48
CA GLU A 110 -18.73 9.49 19.91
C GLU A 110 -17.42 9.56 20.73
N LYS A 111 -16.34 8.98 20.21
CA LYS A 111 -15.06 8.86 20.93
C LYS A 111 -14.18 10.10 20.81
N PHE A 112 -14.21 10.78 19.69
CA PHE A 112 -13.25 11.83 19.32
C PHE A 112 -13.89 13.19 19.05
N GLY A 113 -15.20 13.26 18.81
CA GLY A 113 -15.89 14.44 18.34
C GLY A 113 -15.93 14.53 16.82
N ASP A 114 -16.36 15.70 16.30
CA ASP A 114 -16.50 15.93 14.86
C ASP A 114 -15.14 16.12 14.16
N GLY A 115 -14.88 15.28 13.19
CA GLY A 115 -13.61 15.28 12.45
C GLY A 115 -13.44 14.05 11.57
N ILE A 116 -12.22 13.80 11.16
CA ILE A 116 -11.85 12.69 10.27
C ILE A 116 -10.62 11.93 10.79
N MET A 117 -10.46 10.69 10.33
CA MET A 117 -9.21 9.95 10.43
C MET A 117 -8.31 10.30 9.24
N SER A 118 -7.07 10.71 9.49
CA SER A 118 -6.08 10.96 8.44
C SER A 118 -5.76 9.65 7.70
N ALA A 119 -5.60 9.75 6.38
CA ALA A 119 -4.99 8.71 5.55
C ALA A 119 -3.58 9.10 5.08
N ILE A 120 -3.00 10.17 5.65
CA ILE A 120 -1.63 10.66 5.38
C ILE A 120 -0.75 10.40 6.59
N ASP A 121 -1.15 10.86 7.77
CA ASP A 121 -0.57 10.46 9.06
C ASP A 121 -1.27 9.17 9.48
N PHE A 122 -0.79 8.05 8.94
CA PHE A 122 -1.54 6.81 8.84
C PHE A 122 -0.63 5.59 8.72
N ASP A 123 -1.00 4.53 9.43
CA ASP A 123 -0.37 3.22 9.35
C ASP A 123 -1.37 2.16 8.88
N LEU A 124 -0.91 1.23 8.07
CA LEU A 124 -1.68 0.10 7.58
C LEU A 124 -0.84 -1.18 7.65
N SER A 125 -1.45 -2.26 8.16
CA SER A 125 -0.84 -3.59 8.13
C SER A 125 -1.83 -4.67 7.71
N VAL A 126 -1.29 -5.77 7.18
CA VAL A 126 -2.05 -6.98 6.82
C VAL A 126 -1.35 -8.17 7.45
N ASP A 127 -2.07 -8.89 8.31
CA ASP A 127 -1.56 -10.01 9.06
C ASP A 127 -2.41 -11.27 8.83
N ARG A 128 -1.77 -12.43 8.95
CA ARG A 128 -2.47 -13.71 9.05
C ARG A 128 -2.72 -14.04 10.53
N VAL A 129 -3.96 -14.34 10.87
CA VAL A 129 -4.34 -14.84 12.19
C VAL A 129 -4.76 -16.30 12.05
N PRO A 130 -4.02 -17.25 12.64
CA PRO A 130 -4.40 -18.67 12.61
C PRO A 130 -5.75 -18.91 13.27
N ASP A 131 -6.59 -19.71 12.63
CA ASP A 131 -7.89 -20.15 13.16
C ASP A 131 -8.14 -21.59 12.74
N PRO A 132 -8.56 -22.50 13.64
CA PRO A 132 -8.82 -23.91 13.32
C PRO A 132 -9.85 -24.14 12.23
N LYS A 133 -10.74 -23.15 11.99
CA LYS A 133 -11.77 -23.18 10.94
C LYS A 133 -11.34 -22.53 9.64
N GLY A 134 -10.08 -22.15 9.51
CA GLY A 134 -9.50 -21.43 8.39
C GLY A 134 -8.93 -20.08 8.81
N ASP A 135 -7.68 -19.81 8.43
CA ASP A 135 -6.95 -18.61 8.81
C ASP A 135 -7.70 -17.33 8.43
N ARG A 136 -7.55 -16.33 9.25
CA ARG A 136 -8.18 -15.01 9.06
C ARG A 136 -7.19 -13.99 8.50
N VAL A 137 -7.67 -13.15 7.60
CA VAL A 137 -7.00 -11.91 7.21
C VAL A 137 -7.34 -10.84 8.24
N LYS A 138 -6.31 -10.26 8.86
CA LYS A 138 -6.45 -9.11 9.75
C LYS A 138 -5.85 -7.88 9.08
N VAL A 139 -6.69 -6.87 8.84
CA VAL A 139 -6.27 -5.55 8.35
C VAL A 139 -6.38 -4.57 9.49
N THR A 140 -5.29 -3.87 9.80
CA THR A 140 -5.27 -2.86 10.85
C THR A 140 -4.97 -1.50 10.22
N MET A 141 -5.81 -0.53 10.51
CA MET A 141 -5.67 0.86 10.10
C MET A 141 -5.57 1.74 11.33
N SER A 142 -4.60 2.65 11.36
CA SER A 142 -4.43 3.63 12.42
C SER A 142 -4.08 4.98 11.80
N GLY A 143 -4.92 5.97 11.98
CA GLY A 143 -4.73 7.31 11.46
C GLY A 143 -4.96 8.36 12.54
N LYS A 144 -4.20 9.46 12.46
CA LYS A 144 -4.37 10.59 13.36
C LYS A 144 -5.77 11.19 13.22
N PHE A 145 -6.44 11.45 14.34
CA PHE A 145 -7.70 12.19 14.33
C PHE A 145 -7.46 13.67 14.01
N LEU A 146 -8.20 14.19 13.05
CA LEU A 146 -8.16 15.60 12.63
C LEU A 146 -9.55 16.22 12.92
N PRO A 147 -9.68 17.04 13.98
CA PRO A 147 -10.96 17.69 14.29
C PRO A 147 -11.28 18.77 13.26
N TYR A 148 -12.56 18.93 12.93
CA TYR A 148 -13.02 20.08 12.16
C TYR A 148 -12.93 21.35 12.99
N LYS A 149 -12.46 22.43 12.37
CA LYS A 149 -12.47 23.75 12.99
C LYS A 149 -13.87 24.36 12.89
N GLN A 150 -14.31 24.92 14.01
CA GLN A 150 -15.45 25.83 14.03
C GLN A 150 -14.93 27.27 13.90
N TRP A 151 -15.46 28.03 13.00
CA TRP A 151 -15.08 29.41 12.69
C TRP A 151 -16.30 30.31 12.46
#